data_8904d3e1cb2d26085dc455980d913857
#
_entry.id   8904d3e1cb2d26085dc455980d913857
#
_cell.length_a   1.000
_cell.length_b   1.000
_cell.length_c   1.000
_cell.angle_alpha   90.00
_cell.angle_beta   90.00
_cell.angle_gamma   90.00
#
_symmetry.space_group_name_H-M   'P 1'
#
loop_
_entity.id
_entity.type
_entity.pdbx_description
1 polymer ?
#
loop_
_entity_poly.entity_id
_entity_poly.type
_entity_poly.pdbx_seq_one_letter_code
_entity_poly.pdbx_strand_id
1 'polypeptide(L)'
;EYEPKYLTADEYLSGNVREKLSQAEQFSKDSFEYRVNAEYLEKVQPKDLTPGEISVKLGTTWIPEKYIEEFVFELLSPNYYAQSKIEVKYSNLTGEWNIQGKSADKGVKATNTYGTSRISAYKIIEDSLNLRDVRIFDYIYDENGNKVAKLNIKETTIAQQKQASIKQAFEDWIWKAPVRRDDLCKIYNVRFNSIRPREYDGSHITFNGINPEIALRKHQKDAVARIMYGGNSLLGHVVGAGKTWTMVAAAMESRRLGLCNKSLFVVPNHLTEQWASEFLQLYPAANILVATKKDFEMKNRKKFCGRIATGDYDAVIIGHSQFEKIPMSAERQKTILQNQLDEIINGIIEAKTENAERYTVKQMEKTKRGLEAKIKKLNDQERKDDVVTFEEIGVDRVFVDEAHYYKNLFLYTKMRNVGGIAQTEAQKSSDLFMKTQYLDELTGGKGVIFATGTPVSNSMVELYTMQRYLQYKSLQERGLQHFDSWASTFGETVSAMELAPEGSGYRMKTRFAKFFNLPELIAMFKEVADIQTADM
;
A
#
# COMPACT_ATOMS: atom_id res chain seq x y z
N GLU A 1 21.08 25.99 5.31
CA GLU A 1 21.39 26.51 3.96
C GLU A 1 20.82 25.54 2.93
N TYR A 2 19.87 26.01 2.12
CA TYR A 2 19.29 25.21 1.05
C TYR A 2 20.27 25.24 -0.14
N GLU A 3 20.95 24.13 -0.41
CA GLU A 3 21.66 23.98 -1.68
C GLU A 3 20.64 23.82 -2.81
N PRO A 4 20.72 24.63 -3.90
CA PRO A 4 19.79 24.50 -5.02
C PRO A 4 20.02 23.15 -5.71
N LYS A 5 18.98 22.32 -5.72
CA LYS A 5 19.01 21.03 -6.39
C LYS A 5 18.60 21.22 -7.85
N TYR A 6 19.50 20.96 -8.77
CA TYR A 6 19.19 20.97 -10.20
C TYR A 6 18.59 19.64 -10.64
N LEU A 7 17.46 19.68 -11.31
CA LEU A 7 16.76 18.54 -11.89
C LEU A 7 16.62 18.73 -13.40
N THR A 8 16.56 17.64 -14.15
CA THR A 8 16.21 17.69 -15.57
C THR A 8 14.75 18.10 -15.74
N ALA A 9 14.41 18.69 -16.89
CA ALA A 9 13.04 19.18 -17.12
C ALA A 9 12.00 18.04 -17.04
N ASP A 10 12.31 16.85 -17.56
CA ASP A 10 11.44 15.69 -17.51
C ASP A 10 11.22 15.18 -16.07
N GLU A 11 12.24 15.26 -15.21
CA GLU A 11 12.12 14.92 -13.79
C GLU A 11 11.35 15.99 -13.01
N TYR A 12 11.66 17.26 -13.27
CA TYR A 12 11.02 18.37 -12.56
C TYR A 12 9.53 18.50 -12.90
N LEU A 13 9.17 18.35 -14.18
CA LEU A 13 7.81 18.48 -14.70
C LEU A 13 7.00 17.18 -14.63
N SER A 14 7.38 16.22 -13.78
CA SER A 14 6.69 14.97 -13.53
C SER A 14 6.51 14.69 -12.02
N GLY A 15 5.83 13.61 -11.63
CA GLY A 15 5.48 13.33 -10.25
C GLY A 15 4.37 14.23 -9.74
N ASN A 16 4.41 14.66 -8.48
CA ASN A 16 3.41 15.55 -7.89
C ASN A 16 3.59 17.00 -8.37
N VAL A 17 3.09 17.29 -9.58
CA VAL A 17 3.27 18.59 -10.23
C VAL A 17 2.45 19.71 -9.58
N ARG A 18 1.36 19.39 -8.84
CA ARG A 18 0.59 20.42 -8.11
C ARG A 18 1.35 20.94 -6.90
N GLU A 19 1.95 20.05 -6.14
CA GLU A 19 2.78 20.44 -5.00
C GLU A 19 4.00 21.24 -5.44
N LYS A 20 4.68 20.77 -6.50
CA LYS A 20 5.82 21.49 -7.11
C LYS A 20 5.43 22.89 -7.59
N LEU A 21 4.24 23.04 -8.19
CA LEU A 21 3.74 24.36 -8.59
C LEU A 21 3.54 25.28 -7.40
N SER A 22 2.86 24.79 -6.36
CA SER A 22 2.64 25.57 -5.13
C SER A 22 3.95 26.03 -4.49
N GLN A 23 4.96 25.16 -4.45
CA GLN A 23 6.30 25.49 -3.96
C GLN A 23 7.00 26.52 -4.87
N ALA A 24 6.94 26.33 -6.19
CA ALA A 24 7.54 27.25 -7.16
C ALA A 24 6.90 28.65 -7.12
N GLU A 25 5.59 28.73 -6.97
CA GLU A 25 4.85 30.00 -6.79
C GLU A 25 5.28 30.71 -5.48
N GLN A 26 5.46 29.95 -4.39
CA GLN A 26 5.94 30.52 -3.14
C GLN A 26 7.35 31.09 -3.29
N PHE A 27 8.30 30.32 -3.85
CA PHE A 27 9.67 30.77 -4.06
C PHE A 27 9.79 31.90 -5.10
N SER A 28 8.88 31.93 -6.09
CA SER A 28 8.86 33.00 -7.09
C SER A 28 8.54 34.39 -6.53
N LYS A 29 7.98 34.47 -5.32
CA LYS A 29 7.76 35.73 -4.59
C LYS A 29 9.06 36.31 -4.05
N ASP A 30 10.00 35.44 -3.72
CA ASP A 30 11.27 35.81 -3.10
C ASP A 30 12.40 35.95 -4.15
N SER A 31 12.33 35.22 -5.28
CA SER A 31 13.33 35.25 -6.34
C SER A 31 12.70 35.16 -7.75
N PHE A 32 13.10 36.07 -8.64
CA PHE A 32 12.63 36.09 -10.02
C PHE A 32 13.00 34.84 -10.82
N GLU A 33 14.10 34.17 -10.47
CA GLU A 33 14.61 32.99 -11.17
C GLU A 33 13.62 31.79 -11.10
N TYR A 34 12.83 31.68 -10.02
CA TYR A 34 11.84 30.61 -9.85
C TYR A 34 10.55 30.82 -10.65
N ARG A 35 10.33 31.99 -11.29
CA ARG A 35 9.15 32.25 -12.14
C ARG A 35 9.10 31.30 -13.33
N VAL A 36 10.26 31.04 -13.95
CA VAL A 36 10.35 30.09 -15.07
C VAL A 36 9.86 28.69 -14.64
N ASN A 37 10.20 28.26 -13.44
CA ASN A 37 9.75 26.96 -12.89
C ASN A 37 8.22 26.92 -12.74
N ALA A 38 7.62 27.98 -12.20
CA ALA A 38 6.16 28.06 -12.05
C ALA A 38 5.46 28.07 -13.42
N GLU A 39 5.95 28.86 -14.41
CA GLU A 39 5.37 28.91 -15.76
C GLU A 39 5.38 27.55 -16.48
N TYR A 40 6.45 26.78 -16.35
CA TYR A 40 6.52 25.45 -16.95
C TYR A 40 5.68 24.42 -16.20
N LEU A 41 5.62 24.49 -14.87
CA LEU A 41 4.77 23.61 -14.05
C LEU A 41 3.28 23.88 -14.30
N GLU A 42 2.88 25.13 -14.52
CA GLU A 42 1.50 25.50 -14.86
C GLU A 42 1.02 24.81 -16.16
N LYS A 43 1.89 24.74 -17.18
CA LYS A 43 1.58 24.11 -18.47
C LYS A 43 1.36 22.61 -18.41
N VAL A 44 1.87 21.95 -17.39
CA VAL A 44 1.82 20.47 -17.25
C VAL A 44 0.85 20.01 -16.16
N GLN A 45 0.06 20.92 -15.58
CA GLN A 45 -0.94 20.57 -14.59
C GLN A 45 -2.00 19.61 -15.16
N PRO A 46 -2.38 18.56 -14.46
CA PRO A 46 -3.52 17.76 -14.84
C PRO A 46 -4.79 18.61 -14.79
N LYS A 47 -5.70 18.38 -15.73
CA LYS A 47 -7.00 19.03 -15.74
C LYS A 47 -7.76 18.71 -14.47
N ASP A 48 -8.39 19.72 -13.85
CA ASP A 48 -9.23 19.51 -12.68
C ASP A 48 -10.41 18.61 -12.99
N LEU A 49 -10.59 17.61 -12.13
CA LEU A 49 -11.74 16.72 -12.17
C LEU A 49 -12.96 17.44 -11.60
N THR A 50 -14.08 17.22 -12.26
CA THR A 50 -15.39 17.73 -11.87
C THR A 50 -16.11 16.76 -10.92
N PRO A 51 -17.18 17.18 -10.21
CA PRO A 51 -17.93 16.29 -9.34
C PRO A 51 -18.46 15.02 -10.00
N GLY A 52 -18.78 15.09 -11.31
CA GLY A 52 -19.26 13.95 -12.06
C GLY A 52 -18.18 12.93 -12.41
N GLU A 53 -16.92 13.32 -12.31
CA GLU A 53 -15.74 12.47 -12.61
C GLU A 53 -15.16 11.86 -11.31
N ILE A 54 -15.55 12.37 -10.13
CA ILE A 54 -15.05 11.92 -8.84
C ILE A 54 -16.08 10.99 -8.18
N SER A 55 -15.75 9.73 -8.03
CA SER A 55 -16.59 8.79 -7.30
C SER A 55 -16.34 8.89 -5.80
N VAL A 56 -17.40 9.17 -5.05
CA VAL A 56 -17.36 9.33 -3.60
C VAL A 56 -18.37 8.40 -2.94
N LYS A 57 -17.95 7.74 -1.88
CA LYS A 57 -18.79 6.84 -1.09
C LYS A 57 -18.76 7.19 0.39
N LEU A 58 -19.81 6.80 1.08
CA LEU A 58 -19.85 6.89 2.54
C LEU A 58 -18.75 6.00 3.14
N GLY A 59 -17.84 6.60 3.91
CA GLY A 59 -16.67 5.93 4.48
C GLY A 59 -15.33 6.28 3.82
N THR A 60 -15.36 7.09 2.75
CA THR A 60 -14.14 7.60 2.12
C THR A 60 -13.39 8.54 3.07
N THR A 61 -12.14 8.22 3.38
CA THR A 61 -11.40 8.84 4.49
C THR A 61 -10.79 10.21 4.18
N TRP A 62 -10.78 10.62 2.90
CA TRP A 62 -10.30 11.95 2.53
C TRP A 62 -11.35 13.07 2.71
N ILE A 63 -12.61 12.69 2.96
CA ILE A 63 -13.68 13.64 3.22
C ILE A 63 -13.53 14.18 4.64
N PRO A 64 -13.51 15.51 4.85
CA PRO A 64 -13.46 16.11 6.17
C PRO A 64 -14.63 15.69 7.07
N GLU A 65 -14.35 15.46 8.35
CA GLU A 65 -15.33 15.06 9.38
C GLU A 65 -16.56 15.97 9.40
N LYS A 66 -16.36 17.29 9.24
CA LYS A 66 -17.43 18.29 9.19
C LYS A 66 -18.52 17.97 8.17
N TYR A 67 -18.18 17.42 7.02
CA TYR A 67 -19.15 17.07 5.99
C TYR A 67 -19.88 15.77 6.27
N ILE A 68 -19.23 14.83 6.94
CA ILE A 68 -19.91 13.62 7.40
C ILE A 68 -20.89 13.97 8.52
N GLU A 69 -20.52 14.85 9.45
CA GLU A 69 -21.39 15.33 10.51
C GLU A 69 -22.60 16.11 9.95
N GLU A 70 -22.35 17.02 9.00
CA GLU A 70 -23.40 17.75 8.28
C GLU A 70 -24.39 16.77 7.60
N PHE A 71 -23.90 15.74 6.93
CA PHE A 71 -24.74 14.70 6.34
C PHE A 71 -25.60 13.99 7.38
N VAL A 72 -25.01 13.58 8.51
CA VAL A 72 -25.71 12.90 9.59
C VAL A 72 -26.84 13.77 10.12
N PHE A 73 -26.59 15.08 10.31
CA PHE A 73 -27.58 16.02 10.84
C PHE A 73 -28.71 16.32 9.84
N GLU A 74 -28.40 16.47 8.56
CA GLU A 74 -29.42 16.66 7.53
C GLU A 74 -30.29 15.41 7.34
N LEU A 75 -29.67 14.22 7.31
CA LEU A 75 -30.38 12.96 7.12
C LEU A 75 -31.32 12.65 8.28
N LEU A 76 -30.80 12.72 9.51
CA LEU A 76 -31.53 12.25 10.71
C LEU A 76 -32.31 13.35 11.40
N SER A 77 -31.99 14.62 11.17
CA SER A 77 -32.62 15.80 11.76
C SER A 77 -32.76 15.69 13.29
N PRO A 78 -31.68 15.47 14.04
CA PRO A 78 -31.73 15.38 15.49
C PRO A 78 -32.17 16.72 16.10
N ASN A 79 -32.80 16.68 17.27
CA ASN A 79 -33.14 17.90 17.98
C ASN A 79 -31.88 18.61 18.51
N TYR A 80 -31.99 19.88 18.85
CA TYR A 80 -30.86 20.73 19.29
C TYR A 80 -30.03 20.10 20.42
N TYR A 81 -30.69 19.49 21.42
CA TYR A 81 -30.01 18.83 22.53
C TYR A 81 -29.21 17.58 22.08
N ALA A 82 -29.77 16.76 21.19
CA ALA A 82 -29.07 15.62 20.65
C ALA A 82 -27.90 16.07 19.73
N GLN A 83 -28.14 17.10 18.91
CA GLN A 83 -27.14 17.67 18.02
C GLN A 83 -25.89 18.16 18.76
N SER A 84 -26.07 18.82 19.93
CA SER A 84 -24.94 19.30 20.75
C SER A 84 -24.08 18.17 21.39
N LYS A 85 -24.57 16.93 21.37
CA LYS A 85 -23.85 15.77 21.93
C LYS A 85 -23.29 14.83 20.90
N ILE A 86 -23.77 14.91 19.65
CA ILE A 86 -23.34 14.05 18.56
C ILE A 86 -22.13 14.70 17.89
N GLU A 87 -21.06 13.94 17.78
CA GLU A 87 -19.83 14.36 17.15
C GLU A 87 -19.32 13.21 16.29
N VAL A 88 -18.88 13.52 15.05
CA VAL A 88 -18.28 12.56 14.13
C VAL A 88 -16.78 12.77 14.10
N LYS A 89 -16.02 11.72 14.39
CA LYS A 89 -14.56 11.74 14.42
C LYS A 89 -13.94 10.65 13.57
N TYR A 90 -12.80 10.97 12.97
CA TYR A 90 -11.96 10.02 12.26
C TYR A 90 -10.59 9.95 12.90
N SER A 91 -10.18 8.76 13.33
CA SER A 91 -8.85 8.52 13.86
C SER A 91 -7.87 8.18 12.74
N ASN A 92 -6.87 9.00 12.52
CA ASN A 92 -5.79 8.70 11.58
C ASN A 92 -4.91 7.53 12.03
N LEU A 93 -4.81 7.26 13.34
CA LEU A 93 -4.02 6.17 13.90
C LEU A 93 -4.69 4.81 13.70
N THR A 94 -5.99 4.73 13.94
CA THR A 94 -6.75 3.49 13.80
C THR A 94 -7.42 3.36 12.44
N GLY A 95 -7.51 4.48 11.70
CA GLY A 95 -8.29 4.59 10.48
C GLY A 95 -9.80 4.43 10.71
N GLU A 96 -10.32 4.60 11.92
CA GLU A 96 -11.73 4.40 12.25
C GLU A 96 -12.54 5.69 12.32
N TRP A 97 -13.77 5.58 11.84
CA TRP A 97 -14.82 6.56 12.09
C TRP A 97 -15.58 6.19 13.35
N ASN A 98 -15.85 7.16 14.18
CA ASN A 98 -16.66 7.03 15.40
C ASN A 98 -17.72 8.12 15.45
N ILE A 99 -18.96 7.75 15.77
CA ILE A 99 -20.04 8.69 16.03
C ILE A 99 -20.29 8.67 17.53
N GLN A 100 -19.88 9.71 18.22
CA GLN A 100 -20.11 9.89 19.65
C GLN A 100 -21.54 10.37 19.90
N GLY A 101 -22.04 10.18 21.10
CA GLY A 101 -23.38 10.70 21.51
C GLY A 101 -24.59 10.08 20.81
N LYS A 102 -24.41 9.00 20.03
CA LYS A 102 -25.47 8.35 19.20
C LYS A 102 -26.71 7.88 19.95
N SER A 103 -26.65 7.73 21.26
CA SER A 103 -27.79 7.39 22.11
C SER A 103 -28.67 8.61 22.52
N ALA A 104 -28.19 9.81 22.24
CA ALA A 104 -28.91 11.05 22.59
C ALA A 104 -30.14 11.31 21.70
N ASP A 105 -30.11 10.83 20.46
CA ASP A 105 -31.22 10.93 19.51
C ASP A 105 -32.07 9.66 19.48
N LYS A 106 -33.36 9.83 19.80
CA LYS A 106 -34.39 8.78 19.71
C LYS A 106 -35.51 9.14 18.72
N GLY A 107 -35.21 10.04 17.79
CA GLY A 107 -36.14 10.48 16.75
C GLY A 107 -36.59 9.33 15.83
N VAL A 108 -37.73 9.49 15.18
CA VAL A 108 -38.30 8.49 14.26
C VAL A 108 -37.34 8.17 13.09
N LYS A 109 -36.62 9.17 12.57
CA LYS A 109 -35.65 8.96 11.51
C LYS A 109 -34.50 8.06 11.97
N ALA A 110 -34.01 8.25 13.21
CA ALA A 110 -32.90 7.46 13.76
C ALA A 110 -33.30 6.02 14.14
N THR A 111 -34.56 5.78 14.53
CA THR A 111 -35.01 4.49 15.06
C THR A 111 -35.82 3.66 14.06
N ASN A 112 -36.54 4.29 13.12
CA ASN A 112 -37.44 3.58 12.21
C ASN A 112 -37.16 3.86 10.74
N THR A 113 -36.99 5.14 10.30
CA THR A 113 -36.84 5.45 8.87
C THR A 113 -35.51 4.90 8.34
N TYR A 114 -34.40 5.21 8.99
CA TYR A 114 -33.06 4.77 8.64
C TYR A 114 -32.47 3.76 9.64
N GLY A 115 -33.12 3.55 10.78
CA GLY A 115 -32.84 2.49 11.75
C GLY A 115 -33.87 1.37 11.74
N THR A 116 -33.68 0.42 12.64
CA THR A 116 -34.64 -0.65 12.95
C THR A 116 -34.82 -0.74 14.47
N SER A 117 -35.78 -1.56 14.94
CA SER A 117 -35.95 -1.84 16.36
C SER A 117 -34.71 -2.45 17.05
N ARG A 118 -33.80 -3.02 16.25
CA ARG A 118 -32.59 -3.72 16.73
C ARG A 118 -31.31 -2.91 16.62
N ILE A 119 -31.27 -1.93 15.71
CA ILE A 119 -30.06 -1.13 15.43
C ILE A 119 -30.48 0.29 15.01
N SER A 120 -29.83 1.31 15.60
CA SER A 120 -30.09 2.71 15.26
C SER A 120 -29.43 3.10 13.93
N ALA A 121 -29.96 4.14 13.26
CA ALA A 121 -29.36 4.69 12.04
C ALA A 121 -27.92 5.15 12.26
N TYR A 122 -27.60 5.75 13.41
CA TYR A 122 -26.23 6.16 13.75
C TYR A 122 -25.26 4.98 13.72
N LYS A 123 -25.67 3.82 14.23
CA LYS A 123 -24.83 2.62 14.19
C LYS A 123 -24.70 2.07 12.78
N ILE A 124 -25.75 2.13 11.97
CA ILE A 124 -25.71 1.73 10.55
C ILE A 124 -24.78 2.66 9.76
N ILE A 125 -24.83 3.97 10.01
CA ILE A 125 -23.92 4.96 9.41
C ILE A 125 -22.49 4.68 9.84
N GLU A 126 -22.23 4.48 11.11
CA GLU A 126 -20.89 4.18 11.64
C GLU A 126 -20.30 2.89 11.03
N ASP A 127 -21.13 1.83 10.90
CA ASP A 127 -20.69 0.61 10.24
C ASP A 127 -20.42 0.84 8.76
N SER A 128 -21.22 1.69 8.08
CA SER A 128 -20.99 2.06 6.67
C SER A 128 -19.72 2.88 6.48
N LEU A 129 -19.46 3.85 7.34
CA LEU A 129 -18.22 4.65 7.38
C LEU A 129 -16.99 3.76 7.55
N ASN A 130 -17.12 2.69 8.32
CA ASN A 130 -16.07 1.72 8.57
C ASN A 130 -16.07 0.54 7.58
N LEU A 131 -16.75 0.64 6.44
CA LEU A 131 -16.82 -0.37 5.38
C LEU A 131 -17.31 -1.75 5.88
N ARG A 132 -18.19 -1.75 6.88
CA ARG A 132 -18.77 -2.95 7.48
C ARG A 132 -20.20 -3.14 7.00
N ASP A 133 -20.55 -4.36 6.63
CA ASP A 133 -21.94 -4.73 6.41
C ASP A 133 -22.64 -4.96 7.76
N VAL A 134 -23.82 -4.40 7.91
CA VAL A 134 -24.62 -4.59 9.11
C VAL A 134 -25.08 -6.04 9.23
N ARG A 135 -24.91 -6.64 10.41
CA ARG A 135 -25.32 -8.00 10.74
C ARG A 135 -26.00 -8.03 12.09
N ILE A 136 -27.20 -8.60 12.16
CA ILE A 136 -27.98 -8.72 13.39
C ILE A 136 -27.89 -10.16 13.87
N PHE A 137 -27.55 -10.35 15.14
CA PHE A 137 -27.41 -11.67 15.77
C PHE A 137 -28.43 -11.84 16.88
N ASP A 138 -29.06 -13.04 16.95
CA ASP A 138 -29.76 -13.52 18.10
C ASP A 138 -28.82 -14.38 18.94
N TYR A 139 -28.97 -14.30 20.24
CA TYR A 139 -28.17 -15.09 21.16
C TYR A 139 -29.02 -16.24 21.70
N ILE A 140 -28.62 -17.46 21.38
CA ILE A 140 -29.22 -18.70 21.87
C ILE A 140 -28.24 -19.42 22.79
N TYR A 141 -28.75 -20.23 23.69
CA TYR A 141 -27.92 -21.08 24.53
C TYR A 141 -27.80 -22.46 23.85
N ASP A 142 -26.58 -22.98 23.75
CA ASP A 142 -26.32 -24.35 23.27
C ASP A 142 -26.68 -25.40 24.36
N GLU A 143 -26.56 -26.67 24.00
CA GLU A 143 -26.85 -27.79 24.92
C GLU A 143 -25.96 -27.79 26.18
N ASN A 144 -24.82 -27.09 26.13
CA ASN A 144 -23.85 -26.93 27.22
C ASN A 144 -24.08 -25.62 28.02
N GLY A 145 -25.14 -24.85 27.72
CA GLY A 145 -25.45 -23.59 28.37
C GLY A 145 -24.57 -22.42 27.93
N ASN A 146 -23.76 -22.55 26.89
CA ASN A 146 -22.96 -21.46 26.37
C ASN A 146 -23.78 -20.57 25.47
N LYS A 147 -23.53 -19.25 25.57
CA LYS A 147 -24.21 -18.23 24.75
C LYS A 147 -23.59 -18.21 23.34
N VAL A 148 -24.34 -18.68 22.35
CA VAL A 148 -23.94 -18.73 20.93
C VAL A 148 -24.70 -17.67 20.14
N ALA A 149 -23.95 -16.90 19.33
CA ALA A 149 -24.52 -15.90 18.42
C ALA A 149 -24.98 -16.57 17.11
N LYS A 150 -26.27 -16.49 16.79
CA LYS A 150 -26.87 -16.98 15.54
C LYS A 150 -27.30 -15.79 14.70
N LEU A 151 -26.87 -15.76 13.43
CA LEU A 151 -27.26 -14.71 12.49
C LEU A 151 -28.79 -14.73 12.26
N ASN A 152 -29.44 -13.60 12.51
CA ASN A 152 -30.84 -13.39 12.16
C ASN A 152 -30.90 -12.84 10.72
N ILE A 153 -31.18 -13.71 9.76
CA ILE A 153 -31.17 -13.35 8.33
C ILE A 153 -32.21 -12.27 8.02
N LYS A 154 -33.44 -12.39 8.56
CA LYS A 154 -34.53 -11.44 8.29
C LYS A 154 -34.19 -10.02 8.78
N GLU A 155 -33.78 -9.89 10.03
CA GLU A 155 -33.41 -8.58 10.62
C GLU A 155 -32.15 -8.01 9.95
N THR A 156 -31.19 -8.85 9.60
CA THR A 156 -30.00 -8.44 8.85
C THR A 156 -30.34 -7.90 7.48
N THR A 157 -31.23 -8.55 6.72
CA THR A 157 -31.68 -8.07 5.40
C THR A 157 -32.36 -6.72 5.49
N ILE A 158 -33.26 -6.52 6.47
CA ILE A 158 -33.92 -5.23 6.70
C ILE A 158 -32.88 -4.15 7.02
N ALA A 159 -31.94 -4.42 7.92
CA ALA A 159 -30.89 -3.46 8.31
C ALA A 159 -29.97 -3.11 7.12
N GLN A 160 -29.63 -4.08 6.27
CA GLN A 160 -28.84 -3.85 5.04
C GLN A 160 -29.59 -3.04 3.98
N GLN A 161 -30.91 -3.19 3.87
CA GLN A 161 -31.71 -2.32 3.01
C GLN A 161 -31.67 -0.85 3.51
N LYS A 162 -31.73 -0.63 4.84
CA LYS A 162 -31.53 0.69 5.41
C LYS A 162 -30.13 1.22 5.15
N GLN A 163 -29.11 0.37 5.30
CA GLN A 163 -27.72 0.71 4.99
C GLN A 163 -27.57 1.15 3.52
N ALA A 164 -28.16 0.43 2.59
CA ALA A 164 -28.14 0.78 1.16
C ALA A 164 -28.84 2.14 0.90
N SER A 165 -30.00 2.36 1.54
CA SER A 165 -30.72 3.65 1.43
C SER A 165 -29.89 4.83 1.99
N ILE A 166 -29.15 4.63 3.07
CA ILE A 166 -28.28 5.66 3.65
C ILE A 166 -27.10 5.96 2.71
N LYS A 167 -26.47 4.92 2.14
CA LYS A 167 -25.37 5.08 1.18
C LYS A 167 -25.83 5.85 -0.07
N GLN A 168 -26.99 5.51 -0.61
CA GLN A 168 -27.57 6.22 -1.75
C GLN A 168 -27.91 7.68 -1.40
N ALA A 169 -28.49 7.93 -0.23
CA ALA A 169 -28.77 9.29 0.23
C ALA A 169 -27.49 10.13 0.35
N PHE A 170 -26.36 9.54 0.76
CA PHE A 170 -25.08 10.22 0.80
C PHE A 170 -24.54 10.56 -0.61
N GLU A 171 -24.60 9.63 -1.54
CA GLU A 171 -24.18 9.86 -2.93
C GLU A 171 -24.98 10.98 -3.58
N ASP A 172 -26.31 11.01 -3.33
CA ASP A 172 -27.18 12.06 -3.83
C ASP A 172 -26.97 13.43 -3.16
N TRP A 173 -26.47 13.44 -1.92
CA TRP A 173 -26.32 14.64 -1.10
C TRP A 173 -24.99 15.34 -1.28
N ILE A 174 -23.90 14.59 -1.42
CA ILE A 174 -22.53 15.10 -1.24
C ILE A 174 -22.19 16.26 -2.19
N TRP A 175 -22.71 16.23 -3.41
CA TRP A 175 -22.43 17.23 -4.45
C TRP A 175 -23.49 18.33 -4.59
N LYS A 176 -24.57 18.34 -3.81
CA LYS A 176 -25.67 19.30 -3.94
C LYS A 176 -25.30 20.73 -3.57
N ALA A 177 -24.61 20.92 -2.44
CA ALA A 177 -24.25 22.24 -1.95
C ALA A 177 -23.01 22.78 -2.70
N PRO A 178 -23.08 23.97 -3.35
CA PRO A 178 -21.95 24.50 -4.13
C PRO A 178 -20.66 24.64 -3.35
N VAL A 179 -20.71 25.20 -2.13
CA VAL A 179 -19.52 25.43 -1.28
C VAL A 179 -18.85 24.09 -0.92
N ARG A 180 -19.63 23.10 -0.52
CA ARG A 180 -19.12 21.76 -0.19
C ARG A 180 -18.52 21.09 -1.43
N ARG A 181 -19.24 21.17 -2.56
CA ARG A 181 -18.78 20.62 -3.84
C ARG A 181 -17.43 21.18 -4.26
N ASP A 182 -17.28 22.51 -4.23
CA ASP A 182 -16.05 23.18 -4.67
C ASP A 182 -14.88 22.87 -3.74
N ASP A 183 -15.11 22.83 -2.41
CA ASP A 183 -14.11 22.44 -1.40
C ASP A 183 -13.67 20.97 -1.60
N LEU A 184 -14.60 20.03 -1.77
CA LEU A 184 -14.28 18.63 -1.96
C LEU A 184 -13.57 18.36 -3.31
N CYS A 185 -13.98 19.02 -4.39
CA CYS A 185 -13.27 18.93 -5.66
C CYS A 185 -11.83 19.42 -5.53
N LYS A 186 -11.60 20.53 -4.84
CA LYS A 186 -10.26 21.05 -4.59
C LYS A 186 -9.41 20.05 -3.79
N ILE A 187 -9.95 19.53 -2.68
CA ILE A 187 -9.26 18.55 -1.84
C ILE A 187 -8.87 17.31 -2.67
N TYR A 188 -9.80 16.79 -3.46
CA TYR A 188 -9.56 15.59 -4.28
C TYR A 188 -8.50 15.85 -5.35
N ASN A 189 -8.62 16.91 -6.10
CA ASN A 189 -7.67 17.27 -7.16
C ASN A 189 -6.25 17.47 -6.62
N VAL A 190 -6.11 18.16 -5.49
CA VAL A 190 -4.80 18.35 -4.84
C VAL A 190 -4.22 17.02 -4.34
N ARG A 191 -5.04 16.14 -3.77
CA ARG A 191 -4.57 14.93 -3.09
C ARG A 191 -4.33 13.75 -4.03
N PHE A 192 -5.19 13.56 -5.03
CA PHE A 192 -5.18 12.37 -5.89
C PHE A 192 -4.95 12.67 -7.38
N ASN A 193 -5.44 13.79 -7.89
CA ASN A 193 -5.24 14.20 -9.27
C ASN A 193 -4.05 15.19 -9.39
N SER A 194 -2.92 14.81 -8.83
CA SER A 194 -1.72 15.67 -8.73
C SER A 194 -0.52 15.10 -9.47
N ILE A 195 -0.65 13.87 -9.99
CA ILE A 195 0.47 13.14 -10.55
C ILE A 195 0.49 13.24 -12.06
N ARG A 196 1.64 13.65 -12.59
CA ARG A 196 2.00 13.45 -13.98
C ARG A 196 3.04 12.34 -14.07
N PRO A 197 2.72 11.17 -14.64
CA PRO A 197 3.69 10.09 -14.81
C PRO A 197 4.90 10.57 -15.62
N ARG A 198 6.11 10.19 -15.18
CA ARG A 198 7.34 10.45 -15.96
C ARG A 198 7.45 9.43 -17.07
N GLU A 199 7.76 9.90 -18.26
CA GLU A 199 8.13 9.05 -19.39
C GLU A 199 9.64 8.85 -19.42
N TYR A 200 10.08 7.64 -19.76
CA TYR A 200 11.48 7.30 -19.80
C TYR A 200 11.86 6.85 -21.21
N ASP A 201 12.88 7.48 -21.77
CA ASP A 201 13.47 7.11 -23.05
C ASP A 201 14.91 6.64 -22.84
N GLY A 202 15.12 5.37 -23.12
CA GLY A 202 16.44 4.70 -23.03
C GLY A 202 17.23 4.68 -24.34
N SER A 203 16.77 5.37 -25.37
CA SER A 203 17.41 5.33 -26.70
C SER A 203 18.85 5.84 -26.71
N HIS A 204 19.15 6.78 -25.81
CA HIS A 204 20.49 7.37 -25.65
C HIS A 204 21.47 6.52 -24.84
N ILE A 205 20.99 5.46 -24.17
CA ILE A 205 21.85 4.64 -23.30
C ILE A 205 22.73 3.74 -24.16
N THR A 206 24.04 3.81 -23.92
CA THR A 206 25.03 2.91 -24.49
C THR A 206 25.43 1.86 -23.45
N PHE A 207 25.28 0.61 -23.80
CA PHE A 207 25.55 -0.51 -22.89
C PHE A 207 26.99 -1.01 -23.09
N ASN A 208 27.90 -0.53 -22.25
CA ASN A 208 29.31 -0.90 -22.35
C ASN A 208 29.54 -2.31 -21.79
N GLY A 209 30.28 -3.16 -22.57
CA GLY A 209 30.57 -4.53 -22.19
C GLY A 209 29.45 -5.53 -22.44
N ILE A 210 28.36 -5.12 -23.04
CA ILE A 210 27.30 -6.03 -23.51
C ILE A 210 27.82 -6.90 -24.66
N ASN A 211 27.32 -8.11 -24.77
CA ASN A 211 27.60 -8.99 -25.91
C ASN A 211 27.15 -8.31 -27.22
N PRO A 212 28.05 -8.08 -28.18
CA PRO A 212 27.75 -7.36 -29.42
C PRO A 212 26.71 -8.05 -30.31
N GLU A 213 26.48 -9.34 -30.12
CA GLU A 213 25.47 -10.11 -30.86
C GLU A 213 24.06 -9.90 -30.31
N ILE A 214 23.93 -9.22 -29.15
CA ILE A 214 22.65 -9.01 -28.47
C ILE A 214 22.27 -7.53 -28.51
N ALA A 215 21.10 -7.25 -29.04
CA ALA A 215 20.50 -5.90 -29.02
C ALA A 215 19.25 -5.86 -28.13
N LEU A 216 19.25 -4.97 -27.13
CA LEU A 216 18.07 -4.74 -26.30
C LEU A 216 16.97 -4.03 -27.11
N ARG A 217 15.73 -4.49 -26.93
CA ARG A 217 14.55 -3.88 -27.55
C ARG A 217 14.26 -2.50 -26.94
N LYS A 218 13.46 -1.68 -27.62
CA LYS A 218 13.12 -0.32 -27.14
C LYS A 218 12.56 -0.34 -25.73
N HIS A 219 11.52 -1.13 -25.46
CA HIS A 219 10.90 -1.21 -24.13
C HIS A 219 11.89 -1.65 -23.03
N GLN A 220 12.89 -2.49 -23.36
CA GLN A 220 13.92 -2.88 -22.40
C GLN A 220 14.85 -1.70 -22.08
N LYS A 221 15.25 -0.92 -23.09
CA LYS A 221 16.06 0.30 -22.89
C LYS A 221 15.30 1.36 -22.08
N ASP A 222 14.04 1.55 -22.37
CA ASP A 222 13.17 2.50 -21.64
C ASP A 222 13.00 2.06 -20.18
N ALA A 223 12.83 0.76 -19.92
CA ALA A 223 12.77 0.22 -18.57
C ALA A 223 14.13 0.33 -17.83
N VAL A 224 15.26 0.18 -18.52
CA VAL A 224 16.59 0.46 -17.95
C VAL A 224 16.71 1.92 -17.56
N ALA A 225 16.29 2.86 -18.44
CA ALA A 225 16.27 4.29 -18.14
C ALA A 225 15.43 4.60 -16.90
N ARG A 226 14.26 3.93 -16.79
CA ARG A 226 13.40 4.06 -15.61
C ARG A 226 14.10 3.63 -14.32
N ILE A 227 14.78 2.49 -14.32
CA ILE A 227 15.51 1.98 -13.15
C ILE A 227 16.68 2.88 -12.77
N MET A 228 17.36 3.48 -13.75
CA MET A 228 18.53 4.32 -13.52
C MET A 228 18.14 5.73 -13.03
N TYR A 229 17.16 6.34 -13.64
CA TYR A 229 16.78 7.76 -13.43
C TYR A 229 15.55 7.95 -12.56
N GLY A 230 14.75 6.89 -12.39
CA GLY A 230 13.55 6.89 -11.55
C GLY A 230 13.83 6.46 -10.11
N GLY A 231 12.76 6.08 -9.43
CA GLY A 231 12.77 5.47 -8.10
C GLY A 231 12.64 3.94 -8.15
N ASN A 232 12.18 3.39 -7.02
CA ASN A 232 11.78 1.99 -6.95
C ASN A 232 10.87 1.64 -8.13
N SER A 233 11.07 0.46 -8.70
CA SER A 233 10.41 0.10 -9.96
C SER A 233 9.84 -1.30 -9.94
N LEU A 234 8.67 -1.47 -10.54
CA LEU A 234 8.05 -2.76 -10.86
C LEU A 234 8.04 -2.95 -12.37
N LEU A 235 8.70 -3.97 -12.86
CA LEU A 235 8.59 -4.43 -14.24
C LEU A 235 7.43 -5.42 -14.34
N GLY A 236 6.23 -4.91 -14.62
CA GLY A 236 5.02 -5.68 -14.85
C GLY A 236 4.94 -6.17 -16.30
N HIS A 237 5.99 -6.85 -16.77
CA HIS A 237 6.12 -7.27 -18.16
C HIS A 237 5.67 -8.71 -18.34
N VAL A 238 4.98 -8.99 -19.45
CA VAL A 238 4.53 -10.35 -19.76
C VAL A 238 5.72 -11.33 -19.81
N VAL A 239 5.43 -12.60 -19.71
CA VAL A 239 6.42 -13.66 -19.87
C VAL A 239 7.00 -13.59 -21.29
N GLY A 240 8.35 -13.67 -21.40
CA GLY A 240 9.05 -13.54 -22.68
C GLY A 240 9.40 -12.11 -23.11
N ALA A 241 9.01 -11.07 -22.37
CA ALA A 241 9.39 -9.67 -22.65
C ALA A 241 10.88 -9.35 -22.36
N GLY A 242 11.65 -10.31 -21.83
CA GLY A 242 13.09 -10.14 -21.56
C GLY A 242 13.41 -9.41 -20.25
N LYS A 243 12.59 -9.59 -19.21
CA LYS A 243 12.80 -8.99 -17.87
C LYS A 243 14.19 -9.23 -17.31
N THR A 244 14.70 -10.46 -17.43
CA THR A 244 16.04 -10.84 -16.95
C THR A 244 17.11 -9.92 -17.53
N TRP A 245 17.17 -9.78 -18.85
CA TRP A 245 18.16 -8.93 -19.51
C TRP A 245 17.96 -7.43 -19.19
N THR A 246 16.72 -6.98 -19.01
CA THR A 246 16.43 -5.61 -18.58
C THR A 246 17.04 -5.33 -17.20
N MET A 247 16.83 -6.24 -16.25
CA MET A 247 17.37 -6.09 -14.88
C MET A 247 18.90 -6.17 -14.87
N VAL A 248 19.48 -7.11 -15.62
CA VAL A 248 20.94 -7.26 -15.74
C VAL A 248 21.57 -6.01 -16.35
N ALA A 249 21.05 -5.51 -17.47
CA ALA A 249 21.54 -4.29 -18.11
C ALA A 249 21.41 -3.07 -17.18
N ALA A 250 20.29 -2.94 -16.46
CA ALA A 250 20.10 -1.87 -15.50
C ALA A 250 21.10 -1.91 -14.34
N ALA A 251 21.40 -3.11 -13.82
CA ALA A 251 22.39 -3.28 -12.76
C ALA A 251 23.80 -2.90 -13.23
N MET A 252 24.21 -3.40 -14.39
CA MET A 252 25.54 -3.13 -14.94
C MET A 252 25.75 -1.65 -15.25
N GLU A 253 24.79 -1.00 -15.91
CA GLU A 253 24.88 0.43 -16.22
C GLU A 253 24.80 1.31 -14.96
N SER A 254 23.96 0.95 -13.99
CA SER A 254 23.88 1.65 -12.71
C SER A 254 25.23 1.59 -11.97
N ARG A 255 25.87 0.43 -11.96
CA ARG A 255 27.19 0.26 -11.35
C ARG A 255 28.26 1.06 -12.11
N ARG A 256 28.29 0.96 -13.44
CA ARG A 256 29.23 1.70 -14.29
C ARG A 256 29.16 3.21 -14.06
N LEU A 257 27.96 3.74 -13.86
CA LEU A 257 27.72 5.18 -13.63
C LEU A 257 27.84 5.59 -12.15
N GLY A 258 28.16 4.67 -11.24
CA GLY A 258 28.24 4.94 -9.81
C GLY A 258 26.91 5.21 -9.11
N LEU A 259 25.80 4.83 -9.74
CA LEU A 259 24.44 4.95 -9.15
C LEU A 259 24.10 3.81 -8.19
N CYS A 260 24.91 2.75 -8.20
CA CYS A 260 24.79 1.58 -7.35
C CYS A 260 26.17 0.96 -7.15
N ASN A 261 26.46 0.55 -5.92
CA ASN A 261 27.74 -0.10 -5.59
C ASN A 261 27.62 -1.63 -5.64
N LYS A 262 26.51 -2.18 -5.12
CA LYS A 262 26.35 -3.63 -5.00
C LYS A 262 24.93 -4.08 -5.27
N SER A 263 24.72 -4.74 -6.39
CA SER A 263 23.44 -5.29 -6.83
C SER A 263 23.23 -6.72 -6.33
N LEU A 264 22.06 -6.99 -5.71
CA LEU A 264 21.65 -8.32 -5.29
C LEU A 264 20.42 -8.76 -6.09
N PHE A 265 20.52 -9.90 -6.76
CA PHE A 265 19.42 -10.53 -7.48
C PHE A 265 18.81 -11.63 -6.63
N VAL A 266 17.54 -11.52 -6.35
CA VAL A 266 16.73 -12.50 -5.60
C VAL A 266 15.79 -13.18 -6.58
N VAL A 267 16.06 -14.44 -6.87
CA VAL A 267 15.41 -15.18 -7.94
C VAL A 267 14.79 -16.49 -7.45
N PRO A 268 13.86 -17.12 -8.19
CA PRO A 268 13.37 -18.45 -7.82
C PRO A 268 14.51 -19.45 -7.62
N ASN A 269 14.46 -20.25 -6.55
CA ASN A 269 15.57 -21.11 -6.13
C ASN A 269 16.09 -22.07 -7.20
N HIS A 270 15.22 -22.49 -8.11
CA HIS A 270 15.57 -23.43 -9.20
C HIS A 270 16.13 -22.72 -10.44
N LEU A 271 16.09 -21.39 -10.49
CA LEU A 271 16.54 -20.58 -11.62
C LEU A 271 17.89 -19.89 -11.38
N THR A 272 18.54 -20.08 -10.23
CA THR A 272 19.80 -19.38 -9.90
C THR A 272 20.91 -19.63 -10.92
N GLU A 273 21.08 -20.86 -11.39
CA GLU A 273 22.10 -21.23 -12.41
C GLU A 273 21.73 -20.69 -13.80
N GLN A 274 20.44 -20.72 -14.16
CA GLN A 274 19.95 -20.15 -15.41
C GLN A 274 20.18 -18.64 -15.42
N TRP A 275 19.85 -17.94 -14.34
CA TRP A 275 20.10 -16.50 -14.19
C TRP A 275 21.58 -16.16 -14.35
N ALA A 276 22.48 -16.96 -13.77
CA ALA A 276 23.91 -16.78 -13.93
C ALA A 276 24.34 -16.96 -15.39
N SER A 277 23.80 -17.97 -16.06
CA SER A 277 24.07 -18.22 -17.49
C SER A 277 23.58 -17.08 -18.38
N GLU A 278 22.34 -16.61 -18.19
CA GLU A 278 21.76 -15.48 -18.93
C GLU A 278 22.53 -14.18 -18.66
N PHE A 279 22.98 -13.97 -17.42
CA PHE A 279 23.81 -12.81 -17.04
C PHE A 279 25.12 -12.79 -17.82
N LEU A 280 25.85 -13.91 -17.84
CA LEU A 280 27.14 -14.04 -18.55
C LEU A 280 26.96 -14.10 -20.07
N GLN A 281 25.81 -14.53 -20.56
CA GLN A 281 25.46 -14.43 -21.97
C GLN A 281 25.34 -12.96 -22.40
N LEU A 282 24.73 -12.13 -21.58
CA LEU A 282 24.57 -10.71 -21.88
C LEU A 282 25.84 -9.91 -21.61
N TYR A 283 26.54 -10.19 -20.50
CA TYR A 283 27.80 -9.53 -20.09
C TYR A 283 28.88 -10.58 -19.83
N PRO A 284 29.60 -11.04 -20.87
CA PRO A 284 30.56 -12.15 -20.75
C PRO A 284 31.75 -11.91 -19.80
N ALA A 285 32.11 -10.64 -19.57
CA ALA A 285 33.21 -10.25 -18.70
C ALA A 285 32.76 -9.94 -17.25
N ALA A 286 31.50 -10.11 -16.91
CA ALA A 286 30.99 -9.76 -15.59
C ALA A 286 31.51 -10.69 -14.49
N ASN A 287 31.90 -10.10 -13.35
CA ASN A 287 32.32 -10.82 -12.16
C ASN A 287 31.08 -11.02 -11.23
N ILE A 288 30.46 -12.18 -11.29
CA ILE A 288 29.25 -12.49 -10.53
C ILE A 288 29.49 -13.51 -9.43
N LEU A 289 28.80 -13.36 -8.30
CA LEU A 289 28.78 -14.34 -7.21
C LEU A 289 27.41 -15.04 -7.20
N VAL A 290 27.41 -16.35 -7.39
CA VAL A 290 26.18 -17.16 -7.42
C VAL A 290 26.12 -18.05 -6.19
N ALA A 291 25.02 -18.00 -5.44
CA ALA A 291 24.83 -18.82 -4.27
C ALA A 291 24.35 -20.23 -4.61
N THR A 292 24.96 -21.20 -3.99
CA THR A 292 24.52 -22.60 -3.99
C THR A 292 23.76 -22.95 -2.72
N LYS A 293 23.06 -24.10 -2.72
CA LYS A 293 22.39 -24.59 -1.50
C LYS A 293 23.37 -24.78 -0.34
N LYS A 294 24.62 -25.22 -0.62
CA LYS A 294 25.67 -25.45 0.38
C LYS A 294 26.14 -24.18 1.05
N ASP A 295 26.15 -23.05 0.34
CA ASP A 295 26.59 -21.76 0.87
C ASP A 295 25.69 -21.25 2.00
N PHE A 296 24.40 -21.63 2.01
CA PHE A 296 23.42 -21.25 3.01
C PHE A 296 23.13 -22.32 4.07
N GLU A 297 23.96 -23.36 4.14
CA GLU A 297 24.01 -24.23 5.34
C GLU A 297 24.57 -23.42 6.53
N MET A 298 24.14 -23.75 7.75
CA MET A 298 24.49 -23.01 8.97
C MET A 298 25.99 -22.69 9.09
N LYS A 299 26.84 -23.69 8.79
CA LYS A 299 28.31 -23.56 8.90
C LYS A 299 28.96 -22.68 7.82
N ASN A 300 28.32 -22.50 6.68
CA ASN A 300 28.89 -21.81 5.51
C ASN A 300 28.32 -20.41 5.31
N ARG A 301 27.11 -20.15 5.83
CA ARG A 301 26.36 -18.92 5.60
C ARG A 301 27.15 -17.64 6.00
N LYS A 302 27.77 -17.65 7.17
CA LYS A 302 28.61 -16.52 7.62
C LYS A 302 29.73 -16.22 6.64
N LYS A 303 30.43 -17.28 6.14
CA LYS A 303 31.50 -17.15 5.17
C LYS A 303 31.00 -16.60 3.83
N PHE A 304 29.84 -17.06 3.37
CA PHE A 304 29.24 -16.58 2.11
C PHE A 304 28.80 -15.11 2.23
N CYS A 305 28.09 -14.74 3.31
CA CYS A 305 27.74 -13.34 3.56
C CYS A 305 28.96 -12.45 3.70
N GLY A 306 30.04 -12.93 4.35
CA GLY A 306 31.32 -12.22 4.41
C GLY A 306 31.95 -12.00 3.03
N ARG A 307 31.82 -12.98 2.10
CA ARG A 307 32.25 -12.78 0.71
C ARG A 307 31.42 -11.72 -0.02
N ILE A 308 30.11 -11.66 0.24
CA ILE A 308 29.27 -10.58 -0.31
C ILE A 308 29.74 -9.24 0.22
N ALA A 309 29.94 -9.14 1.55
CA ALA A 309 30.33 -7.89 2.21
C ALA A 309 31.67 -7.34 1.68
N THR A 310 32.67 -8.18 1.54
CA THR A 310 34.06 -7.77 1.24
C THR A 310 34.47 -7.90 -0.23
N GLY A 311 33.69 -8.66 -1.04
CA GLY A 311 34.01 -8.89 -2.44
C GLY A 311 33.53 -7.77 -3.35
N ASP A 312 34.28 -7.56 -4.42
CA ASP A 312 33.95 -6.62 -5.48
C ASP A 312 33.32 -7.40 -6.66
N TYR A 313 32.01 -7.60 -6.56
CA TYR A 313 31.20 -8.30 -7.57
C TYR A 313 30.30 -7.32 -8.32
N ASP A 314 30.15 -7.53 -9.62
CA ASP A 314 29.17 -6.78 -10.43
C ASP A 314 27.74 -7.11 -10.02
N ALA A 315 27.51 -8.36 -9.64
CA ALA A 315 26.23 -8.80 -9.10
C ALA A 315 26.38 -10.02 -8.18
N VAL A 316 25.44 -10.13 -7.25
CA VAL A 316 25.25 -11.33 -6.41
C VAL A 316 23.90 -11.94 -6.73
N ILE A 317 23.84 -13.24 -7.02
CA ILE A 317 22.61 -13.97 -7.36
C ILE A 317 22.30 -14.98 -6.26
N ILE A 318 21.14 -14.85 -5.63
CA ILE A 318 20.68 -15.77 -4.57
C ILE A 318 19.22 -16.19 -4.78
N GLY A 319 18.86 -17.33 -4.24
CA GLY A 319 17.47 -17.79 -4.27
C GLY A 319 16.60 -17.13 -3.19
N HIS A 320 15.28 -17.08 -3.40
CA HIS A 320 14.32 -16.51 -2.44
C HIS A 320 14.49 -17.09 -1.01
N SER A 321 14.63 -18.42 -0.88
CA SER A 321 14.81 -19.06 0.43
C SER A 321 16.17 -18.79 1.07
N GLN A 322 17.15 -18.35 0.30
CA GLN A 322 18.48 -17.94 0.77
C GLN A 322 18.42 -16.49 1.27
N PHE A 323 17.71 -15.63 0.55
CA PHE A 323 17.49 -14.25 0.91
C PHE A 323 16.79 -14.08 2.29
N GLU A 324 15.81 -14.96 2.58
CA GLU A 324 15.13 -15.01 3.88
C GLU A 324 16.08 -15.35 5.05
N LYS A 325 17.21 -16.01 4.76
CA LYS A 325 18.20 -16.39 5.78
C LYS A 325 19.24 -15.31 6.08
N ILE A 326 19.23 -14.19 5.37
CA ILE A 326 20.05 -13.02 5.68
C ILE A 326 19.19 -12.09 6.52
N PRO A 327 19.37 -12.03 7.86
CA PRO A 327 18.50 -11.24 8.71
C PRO A 327 18.82 -9.76 8.63
N MET A 328 17.86 -8.92 8.97
CA MET A 328 18.12 -7.54 9.38
C MET A 328 18.77 -7.54 10.76
N SER A 329 19.52 -6.49 11.10
CA SER A 329 20.09 -6.32 12.44
C SER A 329 18.99 -6.39 13.52
N ALA A 330 19.28 -7.01 14.64
CA ALA A 330 18.33 -7.15 15.75
C ALA A 330 17.89 -5.78 16.27
N GLU A 331 18.80 -4.81 16.28
CA GLU A 331 18.53 -3.43 16.68
C GLU A 331 17.48 -2.78 15.77
N ARG A 332 17.64 -2.89 14.44
CA ARG A 332 16.67 -2.35 13.48
C ARG A 332 15.32 -3.05 13.57
N GLN A 333 15.32 -4.38 13.64
CA GLN A 333 14.09 -5.14 13.82
C GLN A 333 13.34 -4.70 15.08
N LYS A 334 14.06 -4.50 16.17
CA LYS A 334 13.51 -4.03 17.45
C LYS A 334 12.96 -2.62 17.34
N THR A 335 13.67 -1.70 16.70
CA THR A 335 13.23 -0.32 16.48
C THR A 335 11.92 -0.28 15.68
N ILE A 336 11.83 -1.04 14.59
CA ILE A 336 10.61 -1.12 13.75
C ILE A 336 9.45 -1.70 14.57
N LEU A 337 9.67 -2.80 15.30
CA LEU A 337 8.62 -3.41 16.13
C LEU A 337 8.21 -2.50 17.30
N GLN A 338 9.15 -1.75 17.87
CA GLN A 338 8.85 -0.80 18.93
C GLN A 338 8.00 0.37 18.41
N ASN A 339 8.34 0.94 17.24
CA ASN A 339 7.54 1.98 16.61
C ASN A 339 6.11 1.49 16.33
N GLN A 340 5.96 0.27 15.79
CA GLN A 340 4.63 -0.34 15.58
C GLN A 340 3.88 -0.55 16.90
N LEU A 341 4.59 -0.94 17.97
CA LEU A 341 4.01 -1.12 19.29
C LEU A 341 3.53 0.20 19.86
N ASP A 342 4.31 1.27 19.72
CA ASP A 342 3.98 2.60 20.21
C ASP A 342 2.78 3.19 19.44
N GLU A 343 2.72 3.00 18.12
CA GLU A 343 1.54 3.36 17.31
C GLU A 343 0.27 2.62 17.79
N ILE A 344 0.36 1.31 18.03
CA ILE A 344 -0.76 0.51 18.53
C ILE A 344 -1.17 0.94 19.95
N ILE A 345 -0.22 1.27 20.82
CA ILE A 345 -0.51 1.76 22.18
C ILE A 345 -1.24 3.09 22.10
N ASN A 346 -0.76 4.02 21.28
CA ASN A 346 -1.41 5.31 21.07
C ASN A 346 -2.82 5.13 20.50
N GLY A 347 -2.98 4.24 19.50
CA GLY A 347 -4.30 3.90 18.96
C GLY A 347 -5.24 3.27 19.99
N ILE A 348 -4.77 2.44 20.92
CA ILE A 348 -5.58 1.89 22.02
C ILE A 348 -6.02 3.00 22.99
N ILE A 349 -5.12 3.94 23.31
CA ILE A 349 -5.43 5.08 24.20
C ILE A 349 -6.51 5.95 23.56
N GLU A 350 -6.33 6.33 22.30
CA GLU A 350 -7.29 7.11 21.54
C GLU A 350 -8.65 6.40 21.44
N ALA A 351 -8.66 5.12 21.03
CA ALA A 351 -9.87 4.32 20.93
C ALA A 351 -10.63 4.18 22.26
N LYS A 352 -9.93 4.10 23.40
CA LYS A 352 -10.55 4.07 24.73
C LYS A 352 -11.10 5.44 25.13
N THR A 353 -10.40 6.52 24.81
CA THR A 353 -10.84 7.89 25.10
C THR A 353 -12.08 8.26 24.30
N GLU A 354 -12.15 7.82 23.06
CA GLU A 354 -13.26 8.08 22.13
C GLU A 354 -14.43 7.08 22.26
N ASN A 355 -14.41 6.18 23.24
CA ASN A 355 -15.40 5.11 23.39
C ASN A 355 -15.61 4.25 22.13
N ALA A 356 -14.54 3.99 21.40
CA ALA A 356 -14.56 3.10 20.23
C ALA A 356 -15.07 1.68 20.56
N GLU A 357 -15.45 0.93 19.55
CA GLU A 357 -16.00 -0.41 19.76
C GLU A 357 -15.05 -1.32 20.55
N ARG A 358 -15.57 -1.98 21.57
CA ARG A 358 -14.82 -2.96 22.40
C ARG A 358 -14.09 -4.04 21.58
N TYR A 359 -14.62 -4.36 20.40
CA TYR A 359 -14.00 -5.35 19.52
C TYR A 359 -12.70 -4.82 18.92
N THR A 360 -12.67 -3.59 18.43
CA THR A 360 -11.47 -2.94 17.87
C THR A 360 -10.37 -2.86 18.92
N VAL A 361 -10.70 -2.39 20.13
CA VAL A 361 -9.75 -2.35 21.25
C VAL A 361 -9.19 -3.75 21.55
N LYS A 362 -10.03 -4.80 21.60
CA LYS A 362 -9.57 -6.18 21.82
C LYS A 362 -8.65 -6.69 20.69
N GLN A 363 -8.93 -6.34 19.46
CA GLN A 363 -8.08 -6.73 18.33
C GLN A 363 -6.73 -6.02 18.37
N MET A 364 -6.72 -4.73 18.69
CA MET A 364 -5.49 -3.96 18.90
C MET A 364 -4.68 -4.49 20.09
N GLU A 365 -5.32 -4.84 21.20
CA GLU A 365 -4.65 -5.48 22.34
C GLU A 365 -4.06 -6.85 21.97
N LYS A 366 -4.72 -7.62 21.09
CA LYS A 366 -4.16 -8.88 20.58
C LYS A 366 -2.92 -8.62 19.71
N THR A 367 -2.96 -7.62 18.83
CA THR A 367 -1.81 -7.22 18.00
C THR A 367 -0.65 -6.73 18.87
N LYS A 368 -0.94 -5.88 19.88
CA LYS A 368 0.02 -5.44 20.90
C LYS A 368 0.78 -6.61 21.52
N ARG A 369 0.03 -7.60 22.06
CA ARG A 369 0.64 -8.82 22.67
C ARG A 369 1.50 -9.60 21.68
N GLY A 370 1.08 -9.67 20.41
CA GLY A 370 1.87 -10.30 19.35
C GLY A 370 3.20 -9.59 19.09
N LEU A 371 3.19 -8.24 19.05
CA LEU A 371 4.40 -7.42 18.90
C LEU A 371 5.32 -7.53 20.11
N GLU A 372 4.80 -7.45 21.32
CA GLU A 372 5.55 -7.65 22.57
C GLU A 372 6.24 -9.02 22.61
N ALA A 373 5.54 -10.08 22.19
CA ALA A 373 6.11 -11.42 22.09
C ALA A 373 7.23 -11.52 21.04
N LYS A 374 7.09 -10.84 19.90
CA LYS A 374 8.13 -10.76 18.86
C LYS A 374 9.38 -10.01 19.38
N ILE A 375 9.21 -8.88 20.05
CA ILE A 375 10.31 -8.12 20.66
C ILE A 375 11.03 -8.96 21.72
N LYS A 376 10.29 -9.65 22.58
CA LYS A 376 10.87 -10.54 23.59
C LYS A 376 11.68 -11.65 22.94
N LYS A 377 11.17 -12.28 21.89
CA LYS A 377 11.87 -13.33 21.15
C LYS A 377 13.17 -12.83 20.54
N LEU A 378 13.18 -11.61 19.99
CA LEU A 378 14.40 -10.97 19.47
C LEU A 378 15.45 -10.77 20.56
N ASN A 379 15.07 -10.22 21.71
CA ASN A 379 15.98 -10.01 22.85
C ASN A 379 16.58 -11.34 23.36
N ASP A 380 15.83 -12.45 23.26
CA ASP A 380 16.31 -13.79 23.66
C ASP A 380 17.24 -14.41 22.58
N GLN A 381 17.09 -14.01 21.32
CA GLN A 381 17.91 -14.48 20.18
C GLN A 381 19.21 -13.70 20.01
N GLU A 382 19.28 -12.42 20.37
CA GLU A 382 20.51 -11.59 20.32
C GLU A 382 21.71 -12.24 21.03
N ARG A 383 21.45 -13.17 21.94
CA ARG A 383 22.50 -13.90 22.69
C ARG A 383 23.11 -15.09 21.94
N LYS A 384 22.62 -15.43 20.74
CA LYS A 384 22.94 -16.71 20.07
C LYS A 384 23.45 -16.62 18.64
N ASP A 385 23.24 -15.54 17.89
CA ASP A 385 23.51 -15.51 16.45
C ASP A 385 24.57 -14.45 16.08
N ASP A 386 25.78 -14.91 15.86
CA ASP A 386 26.87 -14.20 15.18
C ASP A 386 26.69 -14.37 13.64
N VAL A 387 25.68 -13.75 13.08
CA VAL A 387 25.37 -13.82 11.63
C VAL A 387 25.54 -12.43 11.02
N VAL A 388 26.17 -12.35 9.84
CA VAL A 388 26.27 -11.11 9.05
C VAL A 388 24.87 -10.67 8.64
N THR A 389 24.53 -9.43 8.96
CA THR A 389 23.19 -8.87 8.69
C THR A 389 23.07 -8.30 7.27
N PHE A 390 21.83 -7.97 6.85
CA PHE A 390 21.60 -7.41 5.53
C PHE A 390 22.27 -6.03 5.36
N GLU A 391 22.31 -5.24 6.40
CA GLU A 391 23.01 -3.95 6.41
C GLU A 391 24.53 -4.11 6.22
N GLU A 392 25.11 -5.13 6.86
CA GLU A 392 26.57 -5.37 6.82
C GLU A 392 27.06 -5.94 5.48
N ILE A 393 26.19 -6.58 4.70
CA ILE A 393 26.60 -7.05 3.35
C ILE A 393 26.75 -5.90 2.35
N GLY A 394 26.28 -4.70 2.67
CA GLY A 394 26.52 -3.48 1.91
C GLY A 394 25.79 -3.44 0.56
N VAL A 395 24.67 -4.16 0.42
CA VAL A 395 23.81 -4.11 -0.76
C VAL A 395 23.02 -2.81 -0.74
N ASP A 396 23.06 -2.06 -1.82
CA ASP A 396 22.32 -0.80 -2.01
C ASP A 396 21.25 -0.91 -3.12
N ARG A 397 21.19 -2.03 -3.85
CA ARG A 397 20.13 -2.29 -4.82
C ARG A 397 19.74 -3.77 -4.87
N VAL A 398 18.42 -4.02 -4.78
CA VAL A 398 17.85 -5.38 -4.82
C VAL A 398 16.93 -5.52 -6.03
N PHE A 399 17.18 -6.54 -6.83
CA PHE A 399 16.36 -6.97 -7.95
C PHE A 399 15.63 -8.26 -7.55
N VAL A 400 14.30 -8.22 -7.48
CA VAL A 400 13.49 -9.39 -7.06
C VAL A 400 12.70 -9.89 -8.26
N ASP A 401 13.08 -11.02 -8.78
CA ASP A 401 12.31 -11.71 -9.82
C ASP A 401 11.15 -12.50 -9.20
N GLU A 402 10.03 -12.59 -9.92
CA GLU A 402 8.80 -13.19 -9.48
C GLU A 402 8.31 -12.63 -8.12
N ALA A 403 8.31 -11.30 -8.01
CA ALA A 403 7.97 -10.57 -6.78
C ALA A 403 6.59 -10.91 -6.21
N HIS A 404 5.68 -11.49 -7.02
CA HIS A 404 4.38 -11.97 -6.57
C HIS A 404 4.47 -13.06 -5.48
N TYR A 405 5.61 -13.71 -5.28
CA TYR A 405 5.84 -14.61 -4.14
C TYR A 405 5.74 -13.91 -2.77
N TYR A 406 5.88 -12.60 -2.71
CA TYR A 406 5.83 -11.78 -1.50
C TYR A 406 4.49 -11.06 -1.28
N LYS A 407 3.45 -11.43 -2.00
CA LYS A 407 2.11 -10.79 -1.95
C LYS A 407 1.38 -10.88 -0.61
N ASN A 408 1.76 -11.83 0.25
CA ASN A 408 1.12 -12.07 1.56
C ASN A 408 1.79 -11.23 2.67
N LEU A 409 1.91 -9.93 2.46
CA LEU A 409 2.34 -8.99 3.48
C LEU A 409 1.18 -8.73 4.44
N PHE A 410 1.44 -8.80 5.75
CA PHE A 410 0.43 -8.50 6.75
C PHE A 410 -0.18 -7.13 6.54
N LEU A 411 -1.49 -7.06 6.59
CA LEU A 411 -2.25 -5.82 6.62
C LEU A 411 -3.30 -5.88 7.73
N TYR A 412 -3.47 -4.77 8.42
CA TYR A 412 -4.59 -4.58 9.33
C TYR A 412 -5.80 -4.07 8.55
N THR A 413 -6.98 -4.62 8.80
CA THR A 413 -8.23 -4.14 8.24
C THR A 413 -9.39 -4.37 9.20
N LYS A 414 -10.34 -3.46 9.19
CA LYS A 414 -11.62 -3.56 9.91
C LYS A 414 -12.66 -4.35 9.14
N MET A 415 -12.42 -4.57 7.84
CA MET A 415 -13.31 -5.36 7.00
C MET A 415 -13.36 -6.79 7.50
N ARG A 416 -14.57 -7.26 7.83
CA ARG A 416 -14.78 -8.61 8.36
C ARG A 416 -15.37 -9.51 7.28
N ASN A 417 -14.84 -10.73 7.17
CA ASN A 417 -15.35 -11.76 6.27
C ASN A 417 -15.42 -11.32 4.79
N VAL A 418 -14.49 -10.48 4.35
CA VAL A 418 -14.35 -10.07 2.96
C VAL A 418 -13.42 -11.03 2.25
N GLY A 419 -13.94 -11.69 1.21
CA GLY A 419 -13.13 -12.59 0.38
C GLY A 419 -12.07 -11.82 -0.41
N GLY A 420 -10.87 -12.40 -0.54
CA GLY A 420 -9.75 -11.78 -1.24
C GLY A 420 -8.83 -10.93 -0.36
N ILE A 421 -9.18 -10.72 0.90
CA ILE A 421 -8.31 -10.06 1.89
C ILE A 421 -7.72 -11.14 2.79
N ALA A 422 -6.46 -11.52 2.53
CA ALA A 422 -5.74 -12.45 3.38
C ALA A 422 -5.15 -11.68 4.57
N GLN A 423 -5.55 -12.06 5.79
CA GLN A 423 -4.95 -11.56 7.03
C GLN A 423 -3.80 -12.45 7.51
N THR A 424 -3.28 -13.31 6.62
CA THR A 424 -2.15 -14.20 6.93
C THR A 424 -0.85 -13.46 6.71
N GLU A 425 0.02 -13.50 7.72
CA GLU A 425 1.37 -12.96 7.65
C GLU A 425 2.33 -14.05 7.17
N ALA A 426 2.98 -13.83 6.03
CA ALA A 426 4.13 -14.63 5.63
C ALA A 426 5.42 -13.96 6.13
N GLN A 427 6.21 -14.67 6.94
CA GLN A 427 7.46 -14.14 7.51
C GLN A 427 8.39 -13.56 6.44
N LYS A 428 8.48 -14.21 5.27
CA LYS A 428 9.27 -13.73 4.13
C LYS A 428 8.82 -12.37 3.60
N SER A 429 7.51 -12.11 3.61
CA SER A 429 6.96 -10.83 3.13
C SER A 429 7.25 -9.71 4.12
N SER A 430 7.13 -9.97 5.42
CA SER A 430 7.50 -9.01 6.47
C SER A 430 9.00 -8.73 6.48
N ASP A 431 9.83 -9.75 6.28
CA ASP A 431 11.29 -9.61 6.15
C ASP A 431 11.67 -8.75 4.93
N LEU A 432 11.08 -9.02 3.75
CA LEU A 432 11.30 -8.21 2.56
C LEU A 432 10.86 -6.76 2.80
N PHE A 433 9.72 -6.54 3.47
CA PHE A 433 9.23 -5.19 3.75
C PHE A 433 10.22 -4.39 4.62
N MET A 434 10.80 -4.99 5.65
CA MET A 434 11.83 -4.34 6.45
C MET A 434 13.07 -3.98 5.63
N LYS A 435 13.51 -4.89 4.73
CA LYS A 435 14.65 -4.66 3.83
C LYS A 435 14.36 -3.55 2.81
N THR A 436 13.14 -3.48 2.27
CA THR A 436 12.76 -2.39 1.36
C THR A 436 12.74 -1.03 2.07
N GLN A 437 12.23 -0.96 3.30
CA GLN A 437 12.29 0.28 4.09
C GLN A 437 13.73 0.72 4.37
N TYR A 438 14.61 -0.21 4.70
CA TYR A 438 16.04 0.09 4.85
C TYR A 438 16.66 0.63 3.56
N LEU A 439 16.38 0.00 2.43
CA LEU A 439 16.89 0.44 1.13
C LEU A 439 16.34 1.81 0.74
N ASP A 440 15.08 2.11 1.08
CA ASP A 440 14.47 3.42 0.83
C ASP A 440 15.17 4.52 1.65
N GLU A 441 15.49 4.25 2.91
CA GLU A 441 16.28 5.16 3.74
C GLU A 441 17.71 5.37 3.19
N LEU A 442 18.35 4.27 2.75
CA LEU A 442 19.73 4.30 2.27
C LEU A 442 19.85 5.00 0.91
N THR A 443 18.90 4.80 0.01
CA THR A 443 19.00 5.20 -1.40
C THR A 443 18.05 6.33 -1.81
N GLY A 444 17.22 6.81 -0.88
CA GLY A 444 16.18 7.79 -1.20
C GLY A 444 15.08 7.22 -2.10
N GLY A 445 14.73 5.94 -1.93
CA GLY A 445 13.67 5.26 -2.68
C GLY A 445 14.09 4.80 -4.09
N LYS A 446 15.37 4.43 -4.28
CA LYS A 446 15.93 3.97 -5.58
C LYS A 446 16.55 2.59 -5.51
N GLY A 447 16.38 1.87 -4.39
CA GLY A 447 17.08 0.62 -4.11
C GLY A 447 16.31 -0.65 -4.45
N VAL A 448 15.03 -0.59 -4.86
CA VAL A 448 14.16 -1.77 -5.01
C VAL A 448 13.61 -1.89 -6.42
N ILE A 449 13.93 -2.99 -7.08
CA ILE A 449 13.42 -3.31 -8.41
C ILE A 449 12.73 -4.67 -8.35
N PHE A 450 11.45 -4.70 -8.65
CA PHE A 450 10.63 -5.89 -8.74
C PHE A 450 10.35 -6.26 -10.19
N ALA A 451 10.25 -7.56 -10.47
CA ALA A 451 9.80 -8.06 -11.76
C ALA A 451 8.77 -9.17 -11.56
N THR A 452 7.70 -9.14 -12.33
CA THR A 452 6.70 -10.22 -12.38
C THR A 452 5.85 -10.10 -13.63
N GLY A 453 5.43 -11.25 -14.18
CA GLY A 453 4.43 -11.29 -15.26
C GLY A 453 2.99 -11.09 -14.76
N THR A 454 2.76 -11.19 -13.46
CA THR A 454 1.42 -11.15 -12.84
C THR A 454 1.44 -10.26 -11.59
N PRO A 455 1.51 -8.93 -11.74
CA PRO A 455 1.57 -8.01 -10.60
C PRO A 455 0.31 -8.06 -9.74
N VAL A 456 -0.83 -8.36 -10.35
CA VAL A 456 -2.12 -8.58 -9.69
C VAL A 456 -2.72 -9.87 -10.27
N SER A 457 -2.85 -10.92 -9.48
CA SER A 457 -3.34 -12.21 -9.94
C SER A 457 -4.71 -12.60 -9.38
N ASN A 458 -4.93 -12.45 -8.08
CA ASN A 458 -6.10 -12.99 -7.41
C ASN A 458 -6.93 -11.96 -6.64
N SER A 459 -6.33 -10.84 -6.26
CA SER A 459 -6.98 -9.86 -5.41
C SER A 459 -6.43 -8.45 -5.65
N MET A 460 -7.34 -7.48 -5.57
CA MET A 460 -6.99 -6.04 -5.61
C MET A 460 -6.03 -5.66 -4.47
N VAL A 461 -6.00 -6.43 -3.39
CA VAL A 461 -5.07 -6.25 -2.24
C VAL A 461 -3.61 -6.44 -2.67
N GLU A 462 -3.36 -7.24 -3.70
CA GLU A 462 -2.00 -7.45 -4.23
C GLU A 462 -1.42 -6.16 -4.79
N LEU A 463 -2.23 -5.32 -5.44
CA LEU A 463 -1.82 -4.00 -5.91
C LEU A 463 -1.39 -3.09 -4.75
N TYR A 464 -2.20 -3.03 -3.70
CA TYR A 464 -1.86 -2.29 -2.49
C TYR A 464 -0.56 -2.79 -1.85
N THR A 465 -0.36 -4.10 -1.82
CA THR A 465 0.86 -4.72 -1.29
C THR A 465 2.09 -4.29 -2.11
N MET A 466 2.01 -4.27 -3.44
CA MET A 466 3.11 -3.79 -4.30
C MET A 466 3.39 -2.30 -4.05
N GLN A 467 2.35 -1.47 -3.89
CA GLN A 467 2.52 -0.07 -3.53
C GLN A 467 3.19 0.10 -2.16
N ARG A 468 2.88 -0.73 -1.18
CA ARG A 468 3.55 -0.70 0.13
C ARG A 468 5.05 -0.98 0.05
N TYR A 469 5.47 -1.89 -0.81
CA TYR A 469 6.89 -2.17 -1.00
C TYR A 469 7.63 -1.05 -1.73
N LEU A 470 6.99 -0.42 -2.73
CA LEU A 470 7.69 0.43 -3.70
C LEU A 470 7.44 1.93 -3.50
N GLN A 471 6.33 2.33 -2.87
CA GLN A 471 5.93 3.73 -2.71
C GLN A 471 5.25 4.01 -1.36
N TYR A 472 5.76 3.40 -0.27
CA TYR A 472 5.12 3.51 1.05
C TYR A 472 5.04 4.95 1.55
N LYS A 473 6.09 5.74 1.36
CA LYS A 473 6.11 7.16 1.71
C LYS A 473 5.02 7.95 0.98
N SER A 474 4.85 7.71 -0.32
CA SER A 474 3.78 8.33 -1.13
C SER A 474 2.38 7.96 -0.63
N LEU A 475 2.18 6.71 -0.17
CA LEU A 475 0.92 6.31 0.48
C LEU A 475 0.70 7.06 1.80
N GLN A 476 1.72 7.26 2.62
CA GLN A 476 1.64 8.01 3.87
C GLN A 476 1.28 9.48 3.63
N GLU A 477 1.96 10.15 2.72
CA GLU A 477 1.71 11.55 2.35
C GLU A 477 0.27 11.79 1.86
N ARG A 478 -0.33 10.78 1.21
CA ARG A 478 -1.72 10.83 0.75
C ARG A 478 -2.75 10.31 1.78
N GLY A 479 -2.31 9.87 2.96
CA GLY A 479 -3.17 9.28 3.99
C GLY A 479 -3.76 7.93 3.58
N LEU A 480 -3.05 7.17 2.74
CA LEU A 480 -3.43 5.86 2.21
C LEU A 480 -2.61 4.71 2.81
N GLN A 481 -1.84 4.97 3.88
CA GLN A 481 -1.00 3.97 4.53
C GLN A 481 -1.79 2.82 5.17
N HIS A 482 -3.04 3.09 5.56
CA HIS A 482 -3.96 2.06 6.04
C HIS A 482 -4.73 1.45 4.88
N PHE A 483 -4.84 0.13 4.87
CA PHE A 483 -5.56 -0.57 3.81
C PHE A 483 -7.02 -0.08 3.68
N ASP A 484 -7.70 0.16 4.80
CA ASP A 484 -9.08 0.61 4.79
C ASP A 484 -9.24 2.01 4.16
N SER A 485 -8.26 2.91 4.34
CA SER A 485 -8.24 4.23 3.69
C SER A 485 -8.04 4.10 2.17
N TRP A 486 -7.11 3.26 1.75
CA TRP A 486 -6.89 2.96 0.33
C TRP A 486 -8.12 2.28 -0.28
N ALA A 487 -8.69 1.29 0.41
CA ALA A 487 -9.85 0.55 -0.04
C ALA A 487 -11.12 1.43 -0.15
N SER A 488 -11.31 2.38 0.78
CA SER A 488 -12.45 3.30 0.72
C SER A 488 -12.36 4.30 -0.43
N THR A 489 -11.14 4.60 -0.90
CA THR A 489 -10.89 5.57 -1.97
C THR A 489 -10.96 4.89 -3.36
N PHE A 490 -10.47 3.66 -3.49
CA PHE A 490 -10.26 3.02 -4.78
C PHE A 490 -11.05 1.73 -4.98
N GLY A 491 -11.75 1.23 -3.97
CA GLY A 491 -12.40 -0.06 -4.08
C GLY A 491 -13.81 -0.14 -3.51
N GLU A 492 -14.52 -1.18 -3.94
CA GLU A 492 -15.86 -1.51 -3.44
C GLU A 492 -15.95 -2.96 -3.03
N THR A 493 -16.61 -3.18 -1.90
CA THR A 493 -17.05 -4.50 -1.49
C THR A 493 -18.47 -4.79 -2.02
N VAL A 494 -18.67 -5.96 -2.57
CA VAL A 494 -19.99 -6.44 -3.03
C VAL A 494 -20.35 -7.66 -2.21
N SER A 495 -21.54 -7.64 -1.60
CA SER A 495 -22.09 -8.77 -0.86
C SER A 495 -23.10 -9.52 -1.74
N ALA A 496 -22.90 -10.82 -1.89
CA ALA A 496 -23.79 -11.70 -2.63
C ALA A 496 -24.15 -12.95 -1.83
N MET A 497 -25.34 -13.49 -2.08
CA MET A 497 -25.75 -14.81 -1.56
C MET A 497 -25.09 -15.89 -2.43
N GLU A 498 -24.20 -16.65 -1.87
CA GLU A 498 -23.54 -17.78 -2.54
C GLU A 498 -23.96 -19.10 -1.90
N LEU A 499 -24.01 -20.15 -2.71
CA LEU A 499 -24.22 -21.52 -2.20
C LEU A 499 -23.08 -21.90 -1.27
N ALA A 500 -23.39 -22.42 -0.11
CA ALA A 500 -22.37 -22.91 0.82
C ALA A 500 -21.60 -24.08 0.18
N PRO A 501 -20.27 -24.19 0.38
CA PRO A 501 -19.46 -25.26 -0.22
C PRO A 501 -19.95 -26.66 0.13
N GLU A 502 -20.60 -26.79 1.29
CA GLU A 502 -21.17 -28.04 1.79
C GLU A 502 -22.53 -28.37 1.13
N GLY A 503 -23.05 -27.52 0.23
CA GLY A 503 -24.36 -27.70 -0.41
C GLY A 503 -25.57 -27.53 0.52
N SER A 504 -25.35 -27.14 1.78
CA SER A 504 -26.39 -27.14 2.84
C SER A 504 -27.21 -25.85 2.94
N GLY A 505 -27.06 -24.91 1.97
CA GLY A 505 -27.80 -23.64 1.97
C GLY A 505 -27.04 -22.46 1.37
N TYR A 506 -27.61 -21.28 1.49
CA TYR A 506 -26.99 -20.03 1.00
C TYR A 506 -26.30 -19.31 2.16
N ARG A 507 -25.10 -18.81 1.89
CA ARG A 507 -24.37 -17.92 2.79
C ARG A 507 -24.12 -16.57 2.14
N MET A 508 -24.18 -15.52 2.92
CA MET A 508 -23.77 -14.18 2.46
C MET A 508 -22.24 -14.09 2.45
N LYS A 509 -21.67 -13.78 1.29
CA LYS A 509 -20.25 -13.59 1.12
C LYS A 509 -19.98 -12.20 0.54
N THR A 510 -19.15 -11.44 1.24
CA THR A 510 -18.67 -10.14 0.78
C THR A 510 -17.33 -10.33 0.10
N ARG A 511 -17.14 -9.71 -1.05
CA ARG A 511 -15.87 -9.71 -1.79
C ARG A 511 -15.48 -8.28 -2.13
N PHE A 512 -14.19 -8.02 -2.17
CA PHE A 512 -13.64 -6.79 -2.73
C PHE A 512 -13.64 -6.94 -4.25
N ALA A 513 -14.55 -6.23 -4.97
CA ALA A 513 -14.94 -6.65 -6.30
C ALA A 513 -14.79 -5.60 -7.40
N LYS A 514 -14.75 -4.31 -7.09
CA LYS A 514 -14.69 -3.26 -8.10
C LYS A 514 -13.67 -2.18 -7.73
N PHE A 515 -13.04 -1.59 -8.75
CA PHE A 515 -12.22 -0.39 -8.61
C PHE A 515 -13.05 0.87 -8.88
N PHE A 516 -12.74 1.91 -8.12
CA PHE A 516 -13.20 3.29 -8.33
C PHE A 516 -12.01 4.21 -8.51
N ASN A 517 -12.24 5.38 -9.08
CA ASN A 517 -11.20 6.36 -9.28
C ASN A 517 -9.94 5.70 -9.90
N LEU A 518 -10.19 4.81 -10.86
CA LEU A 518 -9.16 3.97 -11.46
C LEU A 518 -8.07 4.77 -12.18
N PRO A 519 -8.39 5.88 -12.88
CA PRO A 519 -7.37 6.70 -13.51
C PRO A 519 -6.32 7.23 -12.53
N GLU A 520 -6.74 7.73 -11.35
CA GLU A 520 -5.86 8.26 -10.32
C GLU A 520 -5.04 7.15 -9.67
N LEU A 521 -5.67 5.99 -9.41
CA LEU A 521 -4.97 4.82 -8.88
C LEU A 521 -3.89 4.35 -9.87
N ILE A 522 -4.20 4.28 -11.15
CA ILE A 522 -3.25 3.89 -12.20
C ILE A 522 -2.15 4.94 -12.35
N ALA A 523 -2.48 6.25 -12.32
CA ALA A 523 -1.49 7.31 -12.37
C ALA A 523 -0.49 7.20 -11.21
N MET A 524 -0.99 6.98 -9.99
CA MET A 524 -0.18 6.75 -8.81
C MET A 524 0.67 5.48 -8.93
N PHE A 525 0.10 4.37 -9.43
CA PHE A 525 0.85 3.12 -9.60
C PHE A 525 1.91 3.22 -10.69
N LYS A 526 1.67 3.97 -11.77
CA LYS A 526 2.64 4.22 -12.84
C LYS A 526 3.86 5.02 -12.39
N GLU A 527 3.81 5.70 -11.25
CA GLU A 527 5.02 6.30 -10.66
C GLU A 527 6.10 5.23 -10.43
N VAL A 528 5.71 4.02 -10.03
CA VAL A 528 6.62 2.91 -9.72
C VAL A 528 6.50 1.72 -10.68
N ALA A 529 5.48 1.63 -11.51
CA ALA A 529 5.25 0.48 -12.39
C ALA A 529 5.47 0.81 -13.87
N ASP A 530 6.21 -0.06 -14.53
CA ASP A 530 6.29 -0.17 -15.99
C ASP A 530 5.54 -1.44 -16.43
N ILE A 531 4.50 -1.25 -17.23
CA ILE A 531 3.60 -2.35 -17.62
C ILE A 531 3.70 -2.57 -19.12
N GLN A 532 4.10 -3.78 -19.51
CA GLN A 532 4.18 -4.22 -20.90
C GLN A 532 3.26 -5.43 -21.11
N THR A 533 2.28 -5.27 -21.99
CA THR A 533 1.33 -6.32 -22.35
C THR A 533 1.75 -7.07 -23.62
N ALA A 534 1.05 -8.15 -23.95
CA ALA A 534 1.40 -9.00 -25.11
C ALA A 534 1.17 -8.32 -26.47
N ASP A 535 0.46 -7.21 -26.49
CA ASP A 535 0.07 -6.50 -27.73
C ASP A 535 1.08 -5.46 -28.19
N MET A 536 2.30 -5.48 -27.62
CA MET A 536 3.40 -4.56 -27.98
C MET A 536 4.57 -5.22 -28.70
#